data_3f59053fb53af99c131dc3ba5e399dd7
#
_entry.id   3f59053fb53af99c131dc3ba5e399dd7
#
_cell.length_a   1.000
_cell.length_b   1.000
_cell.length_c   1.000
_cell.angle_alpha   90.00
_cell.angle_beta   90.00
_cell.angle_gamma   90.00
#
_symmetry.space_group_name_H-M   'P 1'
#
loop_
_entity.id
_entity.type
_entity.pdbx_description
1 polymer ?
#
loop_
_entity_poly.entity_id
_entity_poly.type
_entity_poly.pdbx_seq_one_letter_code
_entity_poly.pdbx_strand_id
1 'polypeptide(L)'
;MGRPSLAEQRRVEICRALQSCLIRNGSYEMTSVKDIAQEAGMAAGMLHHYFESKDDILLVTAEMVLLELQNRLDDLLHTRDAEERRAQLEALLEDNDQNRFFIMLQALGLAMPAVNEMLTAKHDELQEALAERLERRGMAPQQAVAEAGKLAYILWSAVTAPKGVQSDIARQMTADSLDELFPPQ
;
A
#
# COMPACT_ATOMS: atom_id res chain seq x y z
N MET A 1 -12.42 -16.07 -13.99
CA MET A 1 -12.88 -14.75 -13.50
C MET A 1 -13.70 -14.08 -14.58
N GLY A 2 -14.92 -13.57 -14.27
CA GLY A 2 -15.76 -12.82 -15.21
C GLY A 2 -15.14 -11.46 -15.53
N ARG A 3 -15.49 -10.91 -16.69
CA ARG A 3 -15.06 -9.54 -17.05
C ARG A 3 -15.74 -8.55 -16.08
N PRO A 4 -15.00 -7.57 -15.52
CA PRO A 4 -15.57 -6.56 -14.63
C PRO A 4 -16.76 -5.86 -15.30
N SER A 5 -17.80 -5.54 -14.54
CA SER A 5 -18.94 -4.76 -15.04
C SER A 5 -18.47 -3.33 -15.44
N LEU A 6 -19.24 -2.68 -16.30
CA LEU A 6 -18.93 -1.29 -16.67
C LEU A 6 -18.92 -0.36 -15.44
N ALA A 7 -19.77 -0.63 -14.46
CA ALA A 7 -19.83 0.13 -13.21
C ALA A 7 -18.56 -0.05 -12.37
N GLU A 8 -18.05 -1.28 -12.25
CA GLU A 8 -16.79 -1.57 -11.55
C GLU A 8 -15.61 -0.88 -12.25
N GLN A 9 -15.55 -0.94 -13.59
CA GLN A 9 -14.51 -0.25 -14.35
C GLN A 9 -14.54 1.26 -14.09
N ARG A 10 -15.72 1.88 -14.06
CA ARG A 10 -15.89 3.31 -13.77
C ARG A 10 -15.49 3.66 -12.33
N ARG A 11 -15.81 2.80 -11.35
CA ARG A 11 -15.35 3.01 -9.98
C ARG A 11 -13.83 3.02 -9.89
N VAL A 12 -13.15 2.10 -10.57
CA VAL A 12 -11.67 2.05 -10.63
C VAL A 12 -11.10 3.31 -11.29
N GLU A 13 -11.69 3.80 -12.39
CA GLU A 13 -11.27 5.03 -13.06
C GLU A 13 -11.40 6.26 -12.13
N ILE A 14 -12.49 6.36 -11.37
CA ILE A 14 -12.70 7.43 -10.39
C ILE A 14 -11.66 7.36 -9.25
N CYS A 15 -11.38 6.17 -8.73
CA CYS A 15 -10.34 5.98 -7.70
C CYS A 15 -8.97 6.41 -8.20
N ARG A 16 -8.59 6.03 -9.42
CA ARG A 16 -7.32 6.47 -10.05
C ARG A 16 -7.28 7.98 -10.27
N ALA A 17 -8.40 8.58 -10.65
CA ALA A 17 -8.52 10.02 -10.80
C ALA A 17 -8.33 10.76 -9.46
N LEU A 18 -8.91 10.26 -8.36
CA LEU A 18 -8.64 10.79 -7.03
C LEU A 18 -7.16 10.70 -6.68
N GLN A 19 -6.53 9.54 -6.89
CA GLN A 19 -5.10 9.34 -6.62
C GLN A 19 -4.24 10.36 -7.38
N SER A 20 -4.46 10.50 -8.69
CA SER A 20 -3.75 11.48 -9.53
C SER A 20 -3.95 12.92 -9.05
N CYS A 21 -5.20 13.30 -8.69
CA CYS A 21 -5.50 14.62 -8.16
C CYS A 21 -4.78 14.89 -6.84
N LEU A 22 -4.77 13.92 -5.92
CA LEU A 22 -4.11 14.07 -4.62
C LEU A 22 -2.61 14.23 -4.78
N ILE A 23 -1.97 13.42 -5.61
CA ILE A 23 -0.52 13.50 -5.87
C ILE A 23 -0.16 14.87 -6.48
N ARG A 24 -0.97 15.35 -7.42
CA ARG A 24 -0.77 16.64 -8.09
C ARG A 24 -1.00 17.82 -7.15
N ASN A 25 -2.06 17.79 -6.35
CA ASN A 25 -2.47 18.90 -5.49
C ASN A 25 -1.75 18.89 -4.13
N GLY A 26 -1.22 17.75 -3.71
CA GLY A 26 -0.54 17.57 -2.42
C GLY A 26 -1.45 17.67 -1.19
N SER A 27 -2.78 17.79 -1.37
CA SER A 27 -3.75 17.97 -0.29
C SER A 27 -5.10 17.37 -0.63
N TYR A 28 -5.67 16.67 0.35
CA TYR A 28 -7.03 16.14 0.26
C TYR A 28 -8.07 17.25 0.25
N GLU A 29 -7.91 18.25 1.11
CA GLU A 29 -8.83 19.38 1.24
C GLU A 29 -8.89 20.21 -0.06
N MET A 30 -7.75 20.39 -0.72
CA MET A 30 -7.64 21.14 -1.99
C MET A 30 -8.17 20.37 -3.20
N THR A 31 -8.44 19.08 -3.06
CA THR A 31 -8.98 18.23 -4.14
C THR A 31 -10.50 18.20 -4.07
N SER A 32 -11.17 18.78 -5.06
CA SER A 32 -12.64 18.81 -5.13
C SER A 32 -13.21 17.62 -5.91
N VAL A 33 -14.50 17.31 -5.68
CA VAL A 33 -15.25 16.33 -6.48
C VAL A 33 -15.26 16.70 -7.96
N LYS A 34 -15.23 18.00 -8.28
CA LYS A 34 -15.16 18.50 -9.67
C LYS A 34 -13.81 18.15 -10.31
N ASP A 35 -12.71 18.29 -9.58
CA ASP A 35 -11.38 17.95 -10.09
C ASP A 35 -11.28 16.45 -10.37
N ILE A 36 -11.80 15.62 -9.47
CA ILE A 36 -11.84 14.16 -9.64
C ILE A 36 -12.67 13.78 -10.88
N ALA A 37 -13.85 14.38 -11.03
CA ALA A 37 -14.71 14.12 -12.20
C ALA A 37 -14.03 14.52 -13.51
N GLN A 38 -13.38 15.68 -13.53
CA GLN A 38 -12.64 16.17 -14.69
C GLN A 38 -11.48 15.23 -15.06
N GLU A 39 -10.72 14.78 -14.05
CA GLU A 39 -9.63 13.83 -14.24
C GLU A 39 -10.14 12.46 -14.75
N ALA A 40 -11.29 12.01 -14.25
CA ALA A 40 -11.95 10.78 -14.70
C ALA A 40 -12.68 10.91 -16.06
N GLY A 41 -12.63 12.10 -16.69
CA GLY A 41 -13.29 12.33 -17.98
C GLY A 41 -14.82 12.28 -17.93
N MET A 42 -15.45 12.69 -16.82
CA MET A 42 -16.89 12.66 -16.63
C MET A 42 -17.46 13.96 -16.05
N ALA A 43 -18.76 14.15 -16.17
CA ALA A 43 -19.45 15.26 -15.52
C ALA A 43 -19.50 15.08 -13.99
N ALA A 44 -19.30 16.14 -13.21
CA ALA A 44 -19.26 16.07 -11.74
C ALA A 44 -20.53 15.43 -11.12
N GLY A 45 -21.71 15.68 -11.69
CA GLY A 45 -22.96 15.07 -11.24
C GLY A 45 -23.04 13.55 -11.44
N MET A 46 -22.22 12.98 -12.32
CA MET A 46 -22.18 11.53 -12.55
C MET A 46 -21.44 10.79 -11.45
N LEU A 47 -20.52 11.45 -10.72
CA LEU A 47 -19.79 10.80 -9.62
C LEU A 47 -20.75 10.24 -8.54
N HIS A 48 -21.83 10.95 -8.24
CA HIS A 48 -22.82 10.53 -7.25
C HIS A 48 -23.60 9.25 -7.61
N HIS A 49 -23.51 8.78 -8.87
CA HIS A 49 -24.03 7.45 -9.24
C HIS A 49 -23.12 6.30 -8.81
N TYR A 50 -21.84 6.60 -8.50
CA TYR A 50 -20.83 5.60 -8.16
C TYR A 50 -20.36 5.67 -6.71
N PHE A 51 -20.39 6.86 -6.11
CA PHE A 51 -19.89 7.13 -4.77
C PHE A 51 -20.76 8.16 -4.05
N GLU A 52 -20.99 7.96 -2.77
CA GLU A 52 -21.82 8.85 -1.96
C GLU A 52 -21.12 10.16 -1.62
N SER A 53 -19.81 10.11 -1.41
CA SER A 53 -18.99 11.24 -0.98
C SER A 53 -17.55 11.16 -1.50
N LYS A 54 -16.80 12.25 -1.32
CA LYS A 54 -15.35 12.24 -1.58
C LYS A 54 -14.62 11.31 -0.61
N ASP A 55 -15.10 11.20 0.63
CA ASP A 55 -14.53 10.30 1.63
C ASP A 55 -14.74 8.82 1.23
N ASP A 56 -15.91 8.49 0.66
CA ASP A 56 -16.18 7.15 0.13
C ASP A 56 -15.22 6.81 -1.03
N ILE A 57 -14.96 7.76 -1.95
CA ILE A 57 -13.95 7.57 -3.01
C ILE A 57 -12.56 7.34 -2.37
N LEU A 58 -12.20 8.12 -1.35
CA LEU A 58 -10.90 7.98 -0.67
C LEU A 58 -10.73 6.60 -0.03
N LEU A 59 -11.73 6.12 0.71
CA LEU A 59 -11.66 4.83 1.39
C LEU A 59 -11.54 3.67 0.40
N VAL A 60 -12.32 3.68 -0.67
CA VAL A 60 -12.23 2.64 -1.72
C VAL A 60 -10.88 2.73 -2.45
N THR A 61 -10.36 3.94 -2.70
CA THR A 61 -9.04 4.12 -3.31
C THR A 61 -7.93 3.61 -2.38
N ALA A 62 -8.03 3.89 -1.08
CA ALA A 62 -7.10 3.41 -0.08
C ALA A 62 -7.09 1.87 -0.03
N GLU A 63 -8.26 1.24 -0.01
CA GLU A 63 -8.39 -0.22 -0.03
C GLU A 63 -7.72 -0.84 -1.26
N MET A 64 -7.95 -0.27 -2.44
CA MET A 64 -7.32 -0.73 -3.69
C MET A 64 -5.79 -0.64 -3.64
N VAL A 65 -5.24 0.49 -3.17
CA VAL A 65 -3.78 0.70 -3.10
C VAL A 65 -3.15 -0.21 -2.04
N LEU A 66 -3.80 -0.39 -0.90
CA LEU A 66 -3.32 -1.27 0.17
C LEU A 66 -3.36 -2.74 -0.26
N LEU A 67 -4.39 -3.17 -0.99
CA LEU A 67 -4.46 -4.52 -1.55
C LEU A 67 -3.33 -4.76 -2.57
N GLU A 68 -3.04 -3.78 -3.42
CA GLU A 68 -1.94 -3.89 -4.39
C GLU A 68 -0.57 -3.94 -3.70
N LEU A 69 -0.37 -3.14 -2.64
CA LEU A 69 0.83 -3.21 -1.81
C LEU A 69 0.96 -4.58 -1.15
N GLN A 70 -0.12 -5.12 -0.59
CA GLN A 70 -0.14 -6.45 0.01
C GLN A 70 0.25 -7.54 -1.00
N ASN A 71 -0.30 -7.51 -2.21
CA ASN A 71 0.06 -8.46 -3.26
C ASN A 71 1.55 -8.39 -3.62
N ARG A 72 2.13 -7.19 -3.73
CA ARG A 72 3.56 -6.99 -4.01
C ARG A 72 4.44 -7.53 -2.87
N LEU A 73 4.02 -7.33 -1.62
CA LEU A 73 4.71 -7.90 -0.46
C LEU A 73 4.62 -9.43 -0.43
N ASP A 74 3.46 -9.98 -0.77
CA ASP A 74 3.27 -11.42 -0.86
C ASP A 74 4.14 -12.03 -1.95
N ASP A 75 4.23 -11.42 -3.13
CA ASP A 75 5.12 -11.86 -4.20
C ASP A 75 6.58 -11.84 -3.74
N LEU A 76 7.03 -10.74 -3.14
CA LEU A 76 8.37 -10.58 -2.58
C LEU A 76 8.71 -11.71 -1.58
N LEU A 77 7.79 -12.02 -0.69
CA LEU A 77 7.95 -13.04 0.34
C LEU A 77 7.89 -14.48 -0.22
N HIS A 78 7.29 -14.69 -1.39
CA HIS A 78 7.25 -16.00 -2.06
C HIS A 78 8.43 -16.24 -2.99
N THR A 79 9.13 -15.20 -3.41
CA THR A 79 10.27 -15.29 -4.32
C THR A 79 11.47 -15.95 -3.64
N ARG A 80 12.00 -17.03 -4.26
CA ARG A 80 13.11 -17.81 -3.73
C ARG A 80 14.45 -17.38 -4.32
N ASP A 81 14.44 -16.83 -5.51
CA ASP A 81 15.63 -16.31 -6.17
C ASP A 81 16.04 -14.98 -5.54
N ALA A 82 17.32 -14.87 -5.16
CA ALA A 82 17.84 -13.69 -4.45
C ALA A 82 17.88 -12.43 -5.32
N GLU A 83 18.21 -12.59 -6.62
CA GLU A 83 18.29 -11.44 -7.54
C GLU A 83 16.89 -10.93 -7.88
N GLU A 84 15.95 -11.84 -8.14
CA GLU A 84 14.56 -11.49 -8.39
C GLU A 84 13.94 -10.82 -7.16
N ARG A 85 14.16 -11.35 -5.95
CA ARG A 85 13.67 -10.75 -4.71
C ARG A 85 14.25 -9.36 -4.47
N ARG A 86 15.53 -9.15 -4.76
CA ARG A 86 16.16 -7.83 -4.66
C ARG A 86 15.52 -6.86 -5.65
N ALA A 87 15.31 -7.26 -6.89
CA ALA A 87 14.63 -6.43 -7.89
C ALA A 87 13.20 -6.07 -7.49
N GLN A 88 12.44 -7.01 -6.92
CA GLN A 88 11.10 -6.76 -6.39
C GLN A 88 11.12 -5.79 -5.20
N LEU A 89 12.10 -5.91 -4.30
CA LEU A 89 12.27 -4.99 -3.19
C LEU A 89 12.62 -3.58 -3.69
N GLU A 90 13.53 -3.46 -4.64
CA GLU A 90 13.87 -2.17 -5.24
C GLU A 90 12.64 -1.52 -5.89
N ALA A 91 11.86 -2.29 -6.66
CA ALA A 91 10.61 -1.83 -7.26
C ALA A 91 9.53 -1.45 -6.21
N LEU A 92 9.49 -2.14 -5.07
CA LEU A 92 8.60 -1.81 -3.95
C LEU A 92 8.97 -0.48 -3.30
N LEU A 93 10.27 -0.18 -3.21
CA LEU A 93 10.82 1.02 -2.57
C LEU A 93 11.02 2.19 -3.54
N GLU A 94 10.70 2.00 -4.83
CA GLU A 94 10.82 3.05 -5.83
C GLU A 94 9.83 4.20 -5.56
N ASP A 95 10.27 5.44 -5.85
CA ASP A 95 9.42 6.61 -5.79
C ASP A 95 8.42 6.60 -6.95
N ASN A 96 7.27 6.03 -6.69
CA ASN A 96 6.15 5.97 -7.63
C ASN A 96 4.87 6.57 -7.02
N ASP A 97 3.86 6.73 -7.84
CA ASP A 97 2.60 7.36 -7.44
C ASP A 97 1.86 6.57 -6.35
N GLN A 98 2.01 5.25 -6.29
CA GLN A 98 1.43 4.43 -5.23
C GLN A 98 2.07 4.72 -3.88
N ASN A 99 3.40 4.75 -3.82
CA ASN A 99 4.13 5.03 -2.59
C ASN A 99 3.86 6.47 -2.12
N ARG A 100 3.79 7.45 -3.04
CA ARG A 100 3.38 8.83 -2.72
C ARG A 100 1.97 8.89 -2.15
N PHE A 101 1.03 8.20 -2.77
CA PHE A 101 -0.34 8.13 -2.27
C PHE A 101 -0.39 7.45 -0.89
N PHE A 102 0.38 6.39 -0.68
CA PHE A 102 0.46 5.71 0.60
C PHE A 102 1.00 6.62 1.72
N ILE A 103 2.04 7.41 1.44
CA ILE A 103 2.53 8.45 2.39
C ILE A 103 1.41 9.45 2.73
N MET A 104 0.62 9.87 1.75
CA MET A 104 -0.51 10.76 1.98
C MET A 104 -1.60 10.10 2.83
N LEU A 105 -1.89 8.82 2.63
CA LEU A 105 -2.82 8.07 3.48
C LEU A 105 -2.35 8.02 4.94
N GLN A 106 -1.05 7.83 5.19
CA GLN A 106 -0.48 7.88 6.54
C GLN A 106 -0.76 9.25 7.21
N ALA A 107 -0.54 10.34 6.48
CA ALA A 107 -0.81 11.67 6.99
C ALA A 107 -2.31 11.91 7.23
N LEU A 108 -3.18 11.43 6.35
CA LEU A 108 -4.63 11.52 6.49
C LEU A 108 -5.15 10.67 7.65
N GLY A 109 -4.53 9.53 7.95
CA GLY A 109 -4.87 8.68 9.10
C GLY A 109 -4.77 9.41 10.44
N LEU A 110 -3.91 10.43 10.55
CA LEU A 110 -3.83 11.27 11.76
C LEU A 110 -5.10 12.11 12.01
N ALA A 111 -5.86 12.43 10.97
CA ALA A 111 -7.05 13.27 11.04
C ALA A 111 -8.35 12.50 10.75
N MET A 112 -8.28 11.35 10.10
CA MET A 112 -9.42 10.56 9.64
C MET A 112 -9.41 9.16 10.28
N PRO A 113 -10.23 8.91 11.32
CA PRO A 113 -10.25 7.61 12.03
C PRO A 113 -10.44 6.40 11.11
N ALA A 114 -11.33 6.49 10.12
CA ALA A 114 -11.58 5.39 9.18
C ALA A 114 -10.35 5.02 8.35
N VAL A 115 -9.53 6.00 7.94
CA VAL A 115 -8.26 5.76 7.25
C VAL A 115 -7.25 5.12 8.19
N ASN A 116 -7.16 5.62 9.43
CA ASN A 116 -6.27 5.05 10.44
C ASN A 116 -6.60 3.59 10.78
N GLU A 117 -7.89 3.27 10.96
CA GLU A 117 -8.36 1.91 11.20
C GLU A 117 -7.98 0.97 10.05
N MET A 118 -8.16 1.42 8.81
CA MET A 118 -7.79 0.64 7.62
C MET A 118 -6.27 0.39 7.55
N LEU A 119 -5.46 1.41 7.81
CA LEU A 119 -3.99 1.29 7.81
C LEU A 119 -3.52 0.34 8.91
N THR A 120 -4.10 0.44 10.12
CA THR A 120 -3.79 -0.43 11.25
C THR A 120 -4.15 -1.88 10.94
N ALA A 121 -5.36 -2.12 10.44
CA ALA A 121 -5.80 -3.47 10.06
C ALA A 121 -4.86 -4.11 9.02
N LYS A 122 -4.42 -3.35 8.02
CA LYS A 122 -3.49 -3.86 7.00
C LYS A 122 -2.09 -4.12 7.52
N HIS A 123 -1.61 -3.31 8.46
CA HIS A 123 -0.35 -3.58 9.15
C HIS A 123 -0.42 -4.86 9.99
N ASP A 124 -1.52 -5.06 10.72
CA ASP A 124 -1.74 -6.26 11.53
C ASP A 124 -1.86 -7.52 10.68
N GLU A 125 -2.61 -7.46 9.57
CA GLU A 125 -2.69 -8.55 8.58
C GLU A 125 -1.29 -8.94 8.03
N LEU A 126 -0.45 -7.97 7.74
CA LEU A 126 0.93 -8.23 7.29
C LEU A 126 1.74 -8.92 8.39
N GLN A 127 1.66 -8.45 9.63
CA GLN A 127 2.37 -9.05 10.76
C GLN A 127 1.92 -10.49 11.00
N GLU A 128 0.62 -10.76 10.97
CA GLU A 128 0.07 -12.11 11.12
C GLU A 128 0.55 -13.05 10.01
N ALA A 129 0.48 -12.61 8.76
CA ALA A 129 0.96 -13.40 7.62
C ALA A 129 2.46 -13.72 7.69
N LEU A 130 3.28 -12.78 8.16
CA LEU A 130 4.70 -12.99 8.39
C LEU A 130 4.94 -13.99 9.54
N ALA A 131 4.23 -13.86 10.66
CA ALA A 131 4.35 -14.76 11.81
C ALA A 131 4.01 -16.20 11.42
N GLU A 132 2.88 -16.42 10.74
CA GLU A 132 2.49 -17.75 10.24
C GLU A 132 3.55 -18.37 9.31
N ARG A 133 4.22 -17.56 8.50
CA ARG A 133 5.29 -18.04 7.62
C ARG A 133 6.51 -18.48 8.41
N LEU A 134 6.92 -17.72 9.42
CA LEU A 134 8.06 -18.04 10.27
C LEU A 134 7.78 -19.30 11.10
N GLU A 135 6.55 -19.46 11.61
CA GLU A 135 6.13 -20.69 12.29
C GLU A 135 6.18 -21.92 11.38
N ARG A 136 5.69 -21.80 10.13
CA ARG A 136 5.77 -22.88 9.13
C ARG A 136 7.21 -23.29 8.81
N ARG A 137 8.18 -22.40 9.05
CA ARG A 137 9.63 -22.68 8.92
C ARG A 137 10.26 -23.24 10.20
N GLY A 138 9.46 -23.47 11.25
CA GLY A 138 9.90 -24.07 12.49
C GLY A 138 10.29 -23.09 13.60
N MET A 139 10.03 -21.79 13.43
CA MET A 139 10.24 -20.81 14.50
C MET A 139 9.19 -20.98 15.60
N ALA A 140 9.60 -20.84 16.85
CA ALA A 140 8.66 -20.90 17.99
C ALA A 140 7.64 -19.73 17.89
N PRO A 141 6.34 -19.94 18.21
CA PRO A 141 5.28 -18.94 17.99
C PRO A 141 5.58 -17.56 18.59
N GLN A 142 6.05 -17.50 19.84
CA GLN A 142 6.40 -16.22 20.47
C GLN A 142 7.53 -15.48 19.75
N GLN A 143 8.52 -16.21 19.26
CA GLN A 143 9.62 -15.65 18.49
C GLN A 143 9.13 -15.22 17.09
N ALA A 144 8.31 -16.02 16.45
CA ALA A 144 7.73 -15.71 15.14
C ALA A 144 6.94 -14.39 15.15
N VAL A 145 6.09 -14.17 16.15
CA VAL A 145 5.36 -12.91 16.33
C VAL A 145 6.31 -11.71 16.53
N ALA A 146 7.36 -11.89 17.35
CA ALA A 146 8.32 -10.81 17.60
C ALA A 146 9.12 -10.44 16.34
N GLU A 147 9.62 -11.41 15.59
CA GLU A 147 10.38 -11.18 14.36
C GLU A 147 9.48 -10.67 13.23
N ALA A 148 8.25 -11.18 13.12
CA ALA A 148 7.24 -10.67 12.19
C ALA A 148 6.92 -9.20 12.44
N GLY A 149 6.74 -8.80 13.70
CA GLY A 149 6.50 -7.40 14.06
C GLY A 149 7.65 -6.47 13.66
N LYS A 150 8.89 -6.89 13.89
CA LYS A 150 10.08 -6.13 13.46
C LYS A 150 10.12 -5.98 11.94
N LEU A 151 9.95 -7.07 11.20
CA LEU A 151 10.01 -7.06 9.74
C LEU A 151 8.84 -6.27 9.14
N ALA A 152 7.61 -6.43 9.67
CA ALA A 152 6.45 -5.65 9.24
C ALA A 152 6.72 -4.15 9.41
N TYR A 153 7.25 -3.74 10.57
CA TYR A 153 7.62 -2.34 10.82
C TYR A 153 8.69 -1.83 9.86
N ILE A 154 9.74 -2.63 9.57
CA ILE A 154 10.81 -2.26 8.64
C ILE A 154 10.22 -2.07 7.23
N LEU A 155 9.46 -3.04 6.73
CA LEU A 155 8.84 -2.97 5.39
C LEU A 155 7.88 -1.78 5.27
N TRP A 156 7.03 -1.58 6.27
CA TRP A 156 6.08 -0.46 6.31
C TRP A 156 6.79 0.89 6.31
N SER A 157 7.82 1.03 7.16
CA SER A 157 8.63 2.23 7.24
C SER A 157 9.40 2.50 5.95
N ALA A 158 9.92 1.45 5.30
CA ALA A 158 10.67 1.58 4.06
C ALA A 158 9.79 2.09 2.90
N VAL A 159 8.54 1.61 2.80
CA VAL A 159 7.58 2.07 1.77
C VAL A 159 7.10 3.50 2.02
N THR A 160 7.01 3.92 3.29
CA THR A 160 6.52 5.25 3.69
C THR A 160 7.60 6.30 3.85
N ALA A 161 8.87 5.93 3.76
CA ALA A 161 9.98 6.88 3.93
C ALA A 161 9.99 7.94 2.83
N PRO A 162 10.07 9.25 3.18
CA PRO A 162 10.16 10.31 2.20
C PRO A 162 11.42 10.18 1.33
N LYS A 163 11.32 10.68 0.09
CA LYS A 163 12.48 10.78 -0.83
C LYS A 163 13.68 11.45 -0.14
N GLY A 164 14.84 10.82 -0.19
CA GLY A 164 16.09 11.32 0.44
C GLY A 164 16.34 10.78 1.85
N VAL A 165 15.35 10.18 2.52
CA VAL A 165 15.55 9.44 3.79
C VAL A 165 15.75 7.94 3.53
N GLN A 166 15.30 7.45 2.38
CA GLN A 166 15.61 6.09 1.89
C GLN A 166 17.09 6.04 1.49
N SER A 167 17.94 6.01 2.51
CA SER A 167 19.36 5.80 2.27
C SER A 167 19.57 4.37 1.78
N ASP A 168 20.64 4.13 1.05
CA ASP A 168 21.09 2.79 0.69
C ASP A 168 21.17 1.88 1.93
N ILE A 169 21.40 2.49 3.11
CA ILE A 169 21.39 1.83 4.41
C ILE A 169 20.00 1.22 4.72
N ALA A 170 18.91 2.00 4.57
CA ALA A 170 17.56 1.48 4.87
C ALA A 170 17.16 0.35 3.91
N ARG A 171 17.51 0.49 2.63
CA ARG A 171 17.32 -0.57 1.63
C ARG A 171 18.11 -1.83 1.97
N GLN A 172 19.37 -1.66 2.34
CA GLN A 172 20.23 -2.77 2.73
C GLN A 172 19.72 -3.44 4.00
N MET A 173 19.33 -2.68 5.03
CA MET A 173 18.75 -3.24 6.26
C MET A 173 17.47 -4.05 5.98
N THR A 174 16.61 -3.58 5.07
CA THR A 174 15.40 -4.29 4.68
C THR A 174 15.75 -5.60 3.97
N ALA A 175 16.70 -5.56 3.02
CA ALA A 175 17.18 -6.75 2.32
C ALA A 175 17.81 -7.77 3.28
N ASP A 176 18.69 -7.30 4.17
CA ASP A 176 19.36 -8.17 5.15
C ASP A 176 18.36 -8.84 6.09
N SER A 177 17.34 -8.09 6.57
CA SER A 177 16.29 -8.65 7.43
C SER A 177 15.42 -9.68 6.71
N LEU A 178 15.14 -9.46 5.42
CA LEU A 178 14.43 -10.43 4.58
C LEU A 178 15.27 -11.68 4.36
N ASP A 179 16.54 -11.55 4.06
CA ASP A 179 17.44 -12.68 3.79
C ASP A 179 17.72 -13.49 5.04
N GLU A 180 17.78 -12.86 6.21
CA GLU A 180 17.93 -13.55 7.50
C GLU A 180 16.71 -14.42 7.83
N LEU A 181 15.50 -13.84 7.70
CA LEU A 181 14.26 -14.54 8.07
C LEU A 181 13.73 -15.45 6.95
N PHE A 182 13.99 -15.10 5.70
CA PHE A 182 13.57 -15.83 4.50
C PHE A 182 14.74 -16.06 3.55
N PRO A 183 15.76 -16.88 3.95
CA PRO A 183 16.94 -17.09 3.13
C PRO A 183 16.57 -17.61 1.72
N PRO A 184 17.24 -17.13 0.68
CA PRO A 184 17.10 -17.66 -0.68
C PRO A 184 17.51 -19.14 -0.74
N GLN A 185 16.90 -19.90 -1.63
CA GLN A 185 17.19 -21.32 -1.85
C GLN A 185 18.03 -21.50 -3.10
#